data_16839020bfd0068f18a055249da10790
#
_entry.id   16839020bfd0068f18a055249da10790
#
_cell.length_a   1.000
_cell.length_b   1.000
_cell.length_c   1.000
_cell.angle_alpha   90.00
_cell.angle_beta   90.00
_cell.angle_gamma   90.00
#
_symmetry.space_group_name_H-M   'P 1'
#
loop_
_entity.id
_entity.type
_entity.pdbx_description
1 polymer ?
#
loop_
_entity_poly.entity_id
_entity_poly.type
_entity_poly.pdbx_seq_one_letter_code
_entity_poly.pdbx_strand_id
1 'polypeptide(L)'
;MHIVSLALGGCLKAEPVRYGITEDTGGHITYIRGEMDALARRDDVTLAEIVTRRFDDPRLGAAHALEEEWVAPKLLIRRIDSGDRRYLAKEALSADREGVTRAFIADLRRRERLPDVIHAHFADAAVLARAAQAEFGIEWTYTSHSLALQKAGAADCPQLQVRIR
;
A
#
# COMPACT_ATOMS: atom_id res chain seq x y z
N MET A 1 2.62 11.33 16.63
CA MET A 1 1.81 10.22 16.08
C MET A 1 2.65 9.37 15.13
N HIS A 2 2.44 8.05 15.15
CA HIS A 2 2.94 7.12 14.14
C HIS A 2 1.78 6.77 13.21
N ILE A 3 1.87 7.13 11.93
CA ILE A 3 0.82 6.96 10.93
C ILE A 3 1.30 5.95 9.88
N VAL A 4 0.49 4.94 9.60
CA VAL A 4 0.75 3.96 8.54
C VAL A 4 -0.20 4.21 7.37
N SER A 5 0.35 4.38 6.17
CA SER A 5 -0.38 4.33 4.89
C SER A 5 -0.18 2.94 4.29
N LEU A 6 -1.25 2.16 4.18
CA LEU A 6 -1.20 0.77 3.74
C LEU A 6 -1.70 0.66 2.30
N ALA A 7 -0.82 0.31 1.36
CA ALA A 7 -1.12 0.17 -0.05
C ALA A 7 -0.30 -0.95 -0.69
N LEU A 8 -0.96 -1.96 -1.24
CA LEU A 8 -0.31 -3.20 -1.68
C LEU A 8 0.06 -3.23 -3.17
N GLY A 9 -0.62 -2.42 -3.99
CA GLY A 9 -0.43 -2.42 -5.45
C GLY A 9 0.56 -1.37 -5.94
N GLY A 10 1.14 -1.64 -7.10
CA GLY A 10 2.06 -0.73 -7.78
C GLY A 10 3.49 -0.75 -7.22
N CYS A 11 4.36 0.04 -7.85
CA CYS A 11 5.77 0.10 -7.55
C CYS A 11 6.10 1.26 -6.58
N LEU A 12 5.66 1.12 -5.31
CA LEU A 12 5.96 2.09 -4.24
C LEU A 12 7.43 2.03 -3.83
N LYS A 13 8.14 3.15 -4.03
CA LYS A 13 9.56 3.34 -3.67
C LYS A 13 9.89 4.82 -3.52
N ALA A 14 11.10 5.13 -3.01
CA ALA A 14 11.63 6.49 -3.05
C ALA A 14 11.79 7.00 -4.49
N GLU A 15 11.84 8.33 -4.66
CA GLU A 15 12.09 8.92 -5.99
C GLU A 15 13.49 8.49 -6.56
N PRO A 16 13.61 8.40 -7.88
CA PRO A 16 12.56 8.62 -8.87
C PRO A 16 11.63 7.42 -9.04
N VAL A 17 10.31 7.67 -9.06
CA VAL A 17 9.31 6.64 -9.40
C VAL A 17 9.14 6.60 -10.91
N ARG A 18 9.14 5.41 -11.50
CA ARG A 18 8.88 5.20 -12.93
C ARG A 18 7.39 4.97 -13.16
N TYR A 19 6.62 6.05 -13.24
CA TYR A 19 5.19 5.98 -13.50
C TYR A 19 4.90 5.29 -14.85
N GLY A 20 3.86 4.45 -14.87
CA GLY A 20 3.48 3.67 -16.05
C GLY A 20 4.40 2.48 -16.34
N ILE A 21 5.37 2.15 -15.47
CA ILE A 21 6.18 0.93 -15.62
C ILE A 21 5.33 -0.34 -15.48
N THR A 22 4.23 -0.24 -14.73
CA THR A 22 3.14 -1.22 -14.67
C THR A 22 1.82 -0.46 -14.74
N GLU A 23 0.72 -1.11 -15.12
CA GLU A 23 -0.60 -0.50 -15.23
C GLU A 23 -1.10 0.12 -13.92
N ASP A 24 -0.66 -0.45 -12.80
CA ASP A 24 -1.03 -0.02 -11.46
C ASP A 24 0.03 0.86 -10.76
N THR A 25 1.07 1.33 -11.50
CA THR A 25 2.01 2.34 -11.00
C THR A 25 1.64 3.71 -11.55
N GLY A 26 0.65 4.34 -10.92
CA GLY A 26 0.01 5.57 -11.42
C GLY A 26 -0.30 6.59 -10.32
N GLY A 27 -1.39 7.32 -10.52
CA GLY A 27 -1.77 8.47 -9.69
C GLY A 27 -1.91 8.19 -8.18
N HIS A 28 -2.33 7.00 -7.77
CA HIS A 28 -2.41 6.65 -6.35
C HIS A 28 -1.03 6.64 -5.67
N ILE A 29 0.04 6.27 -6.39
CA ILE A 29 1.41 6.33 -5.87
C ILE A 29 1.80 7.78 -5.56
N THR A 30 1.51 8.70 -6.48
CA THR A 30 1.73 10.14 -6.28
C THR A 30 0.95 10.67 -5.09
N TYR A 31 -0.33 10.26 -4.98
CA TYR A 31 -1.21 10.66 -3.89
C TYR A 31 -0.65 10.19 -2.53
N ILE A 32 -0.39 8.89 -2.39
CA ILE A 32 0.09 8.29 -1.14
C ILE A 32 1.44 8.90 -0.72
N ARG A 33 2.37 9.06 -1.66
CA ARG A 33 3.67 9.63 -1.37
C ARG A 33 3.58 11.09 -0.96
N GLY A 34 2.77 11.88 -1.67
CA GLY A 34 2.54 13.30 -1.34
C GLY A 34 1.89 13.48 0.02
N GLU A 35 0.89 12.68 0.34
CA GLU A 35 0.25 12.66 1.65
C GLU A 35 1.25 12.34 2.77
N MET A 36 2.03 11.27 2.62
CA MET A 36 2.96 10.82 3.66
C MET A 36 4.17 11.75 3.81
N ASP A 37 4.63 12.37 2.73
CA ASP A 37 5.65 13.41 2.77
C ASP A 37 5.14 14.66 3.53
N ALA A 38 3.91 15.07 3.29
CA ALA A 38 3.29 16.19 4.01
C ALA A 38 3.09 15.87 5.50
N LEU A 39 2.67 14.65 5.84
CA LEU A 39 2.51 14.19 7.22
C LEU A 39 3.86 14.12 7.94
N ALA A 40 4.91 13.63 7.29
CA ALA A 40 6.25 13.54 7.88
C ALA A 40 6.86 14.91 8.26
N ARG A 41 6.42 15.99 7.63
CA ARG A 41 6.87 17.37 7.93
C ARG A 41 6.18 17.98 9.15
N ARG A 42 5.13 17.36 9.67
CA ARG A 42 4.40 17.87 10.82
C ARG A 42 5.17 17.58 12.12
N ASP A 43 5.07 18.49 13.07
CA ASP A 43 5.74 18.34 14.39
C ASP A 43 5.07 17.28 15.27
N ASP A 44 3.76 17.09 15.13
CA ASP A 44 2.97 16.10 15.87
C ASP A 44 3.08 14.67 15.30
N VAL A 45 3.73 14.49 14.14
CA VAL A 45 4.03 13.18 13.54
C VAL A 45 5.47 12.78 13.88
N THR A 46 5.61 11.62 14.50
CA THR A 46 6.91 11.03 14.85
C THR A 46 7.43 10.09 13.77
N LEU A 47 6.50 9.41 13.06
CA LEU A 47 6.82 8.54 11.94
C LEU A 47 5.62 8.49 10.97
N ALA A 48 5.90 8.73 9.71
CA ALA A 48 5.01 8.45 8.58
C ALA A 48 5.57 7.21 7.87
N GLU A 49 4.80 6.13 7.80
CA GLU A 49 5.25 4.86 7.27
C GLU A 49 4.32 4.39 6.14
N ILE A 50 4.89 4.15 4.96
CA ILE A 50 4.17 3.50 3.86
C ILE A 50 4.44 2.01 3.96
N VAL A 51 3.39 1.20 4.12
CA VAL A 51 3.49 -0.26 4.14
C VAL A 51 2.96 -0.82 2.83
N THR A 52 3.77 -1.64 2.16
CA THR A 52 3.44 -2.27 0.88
C THR A 52 3.95 -3.72 0.83
N ARG A 53 3.70 -4.43 -0.27
CA ARG A 53 4.25 -5.77 -0.50
C ARG A 53 5.72 -5.72 -0.87
N ARG A 54 6.49 -6.68 -0.34
CA ARG A 54 7.82 -7.01 -0.81
C ARG A 54 7.75 -7.91 -2.02
N PHE A 55 8.48 -7.58 -3.07
CA PHE A 55 8.65 -8.43 -4.24
C PHE A 55 10.04 -8.24 -4.85
N ASP A 56 10.47 -9.20 -5.66
CA ASP A 56 11.76 -9.19 -6.33
C ASP A 56 11.55 -9.42 -7.83
N ASP A 57 11.55 -8.33 -8.60
CA ASP A 57 11.50 -8.34 -10.06
C ASP A 57 12.57 -7.36 -10.58
N PRO A 58 13.68 -7.88 -11.15
CA PRO A 58 14.78 -7.05 -11.64
C PRO A 58 14.36 -6.00 -12.68
N ARG A 59 13.29 -6.24 -13.44
CA ARG A 59 12.75 -5.30 -14.43
C ARG A 59 12.14 -4.06 -13.79
N LEU A 60 11.60 -4.20 -12.57
CA LEU A 60 10.94 -3.16 -11.81
C LEU A 60 11.90 -2.42 -10.87
N GLY A 61 13.03 -3.04 -10.54
CA GLY A 61 14.10 -2.45 -9.76
C GLY A 61 14.30 -3.09 -8.38
N ALA A 62 15.55 -3.08 -7.92
CA ALA A 62 15.99 -3.76 -6.70
C ALA A 62 15.39 -3.18 -5.40
N ALA A 63 14.90 -1.94 -5.41
CA ALA A 63 14.33 -1.31 -4.21
C ALA A 63 13.15 -2.08 -3.63
N HIS A 64 12.37 -2.78 -4.46
CA HIS A 64 11.20 -3.55 -4.05
C HIS A 64 11.53 -4.84 -3.26
N ALA A 65 12.78 -5.30 -3.36
CA ALA A 65 13.29 -6.44 -2.59
C ALA A 65 13.79 -6.04 -1.19
N LEU A 66 14.00 -4.74 -0.93
CA LEU A 66 14.40 -4.24 0.39
C LEU A 66 13.22 -4.33 1.37
N GLU A 67 13.49 -4.66 2.61
CA GLU A 67 12.49 -4.65 3.68
C GLU A 67 12.12 -3.22 4.08
N GLU A 68 13.13 -2.36 4.20
CA GLU A 68 12.97 -0.96 4.58
C GLU A 68 13.69 -0.04 3.61
N GLU A 69 13.08 1.12 3.36
CA GLU A 69 13.65 2.19 2.55
C GLU A 69 13.31 3.54 3.19
N TRP A 70 14.29 4.16 3.83
CA TRP A 70 14.13 5.49 4.42
C TRP A 70 14.17 6.55 3.32
N VAL A 71 13.06 7.28 3.18
CA VAL A 71 12.90 8.37 2.21
C VAL A 71 13.34 9.70 2.81
N ALA A 72 13.06 9.89 4.11
CA ALA A 72 13.39 11.06 4.91
C ALA A 72 13.49 10.66 6.40
N PRO A 73 13.97 11.52 7.30
CA PRO A 73 14.13 11.17 8.73
C PRO A 73 12.88 10.66 9.43
N LYS A 74 11.69 11.03 8.96
CA LYS A 74 10.41 10.59 9.51
C LYS A 74 9.53 9.88 8.46
N LEU A 75 10.08 9.49 7.30
CA LEU A 75 9.33 8.84 6.22
C LEU A 75 10.01 7.54 5.82
N LEU A 76 9.34 6.43 6.10
CA LEU A 76 9.79 5.07 5.84
C LEU A 76 8.86 4.37 4.85
N ILE A 77 9.41 3.63 3.91
CA ILE A 77 8.69 2.61 3.15
C ILE A 77 9.10 1.25 3.69
N ARG A 78 8.14 0.52 4.27
CA ARG A 78 8.32 -0.84 4.76
C ARG A 78 7.63 -1.82 3.82
N ARG A 79 8.31 -2.91 3.51
CA ARG A 79 7.77 -3.95 2.62
C ARG A 79 7.59 -5.26 3.37
N ILE A 80 6.35 -5.75 3.33
CA ILE A 80 5.94 -6.99 4.02
C ILE A 80 6.19 -8.18 3.09
N ASP A 81 6.91 -9.15 3.59
CA ASP A 81 7.22 -10.41 2.91
C ASP A 81 6.12 -11.45 3.20
N SER A 82 5.25 -11.68 2.25
CA SER A 82 4.20 -12.70 2.35
C SER A 82 4.70 -14.13 2.06
N GLY A 83 5.94 -14.27 1.57
CA GLY A 83 6.50 -15.50 1.01
C GLY A 83 6.36 -15.57 -0.51
N ASP A 84 5.39 -14.90 -1.12
CA ASP A 84 5.30 -14.73 -2.58
C ASP A 84 6.04 -13.45 -3.00
N ARG A 85 7.20 -13.61 -3.59
CA ARG A 85 8.05 -12.50 -4.03
C ARG A 85 7.86 -12.08 -5.47
N ARG A 86 6.87 -12.61 -6.16
CA ARG A 86 6.52 -12.16 -7.51
C ARG A 86 5.85 -10.79 -7.43
N TYR A 87 6.08 -9.96 -8.44
CA TYR A 87 5.20 -8.81 -8.65
C TYR A 87 3.79 -9.30 -8.96
N LEU A 88 2.79 -8.80 -8.24
CA LEU A 88 1.38 -9.06 -8.50
C LEU A 88 0.69 -7.76 -8.90
N ALA A 89 0.12 -7.75 -10.10
CA ALA A 89 -0.75 -6.67 -10.51
C ALA A 89 -1.99 -6.60 -9.62
N LYS A 90 -2.64 -5.45 -9.58
CA LYS A 90 -3.76 -5.15 -8.68
C LYS A 90 -4.85 -6.23 -8.67
N GLU A 91 -5.20 -6.74 -9.83
CA GLU A 91 -6.23 -7.78 -9.99
C GLU A 91 -5.80 -9.13 -9.42
N ALA A 92 -4.49 -9.38 -9.35
CA ALA A 92 -3.90 -10.62 -8.83
C ALA A 92 -3.60 -10.58 -7.31
N LEU A 93 -3.69 -9.41 -6.67
CA LEU A 93 -3.37 -9.24 -5.23
C LEU A 93 -4.23 -10.13 -4.33
N SER A 94 -5.47 -10.41 -4.74
CA SER A 94 -6.39 -11.27 -3.99
C SER A 94 -5.84 -12.67 -3.77
N ALA A 95 -4.98 -13.18 -4.66
CA ALA A 95 -4.37 -14.51 -4.54
C ALA A 95 -3.37 -14.59 -3.37
N ASP A 96 -2.76 -13.47 -2.97
CA ASP A 96 -1.78 -13.40 -1.87
C ASP A 96 -2.36 -12.76 -0.59
N ARG A 97 -3.65 -12.41 -0.59
CA ARG A 97 -4.29 -11.66 0.50
C ARG A 97 -4.08 -12.29 1.87
N GLU A 98 -4.25 -13.59 2.00
CA GLU A 98 -4.04 -14.29 3.27
C GLU A 98 -2.58 -14.27 3.70
N GLY A 99 -1.66 -14.48 2.76
CA GLY A 99 -0.21 -14.45 3.00
C GLY A 99 0.24 -13.10 3.51
N VAL A 100 -0.11 -12.02 2.80
CA VAL A 100 0.29 -10.67 3.19
C VAL A 100 -0.41 -10.21 4.48
N THR A 101 -1.66 -10.64 4.73
CA THR A 101 -2.34 -10.34 6.00
C THR A 101 -1.64 -10.99 7.19
N ARG A 102 -1.31 -12.29 7.11
CA ARG A 102 -0.55 -12.98 8.16
C ARG A 102 0.80 -12.32 8.40
N ALA A 103 1.51 -11.99 7.34
CA ALA A 103 2.83 -11.36 7.44
C ALA A 103 2.76 -9.96 8.04
N PHE A 104 1.76 -9.17 7.69
CA PHE A 104 1.52 -7.84 8.27
C PHE A 104 1.20 -7.91 9.77
N ILE A 105 0.32 -8.81 10.17
CA ILE A 105 -0.01 -9.03 11.59
C ILE A 105 1.23 -9.52 12.36
N ALA A 106 2.00 -10.43 11.78
CA ALA A 106 3.25 -10.89 12.40
C ALA A 106 4.30 -9.77 12.53
N ASP A 107 4.35 -8.85 11.57
CA ASP A 107 5.19 -7.66 11.65
C ASP A 107 4.74 -6.74 12.79
N LEU A 108 3.45 -6.44 12.90
CA LEU A 108 2.90 -5.62 14.00
C LEU A 108 3.19 -6.23 15.38
N ARG A 109 3.11 -7.56 15.54
CA ARG A 109 3.43 -8.25 16.79
C ARG A 109 4.88 -8.09 17.25
N ARG A 110 5.81 -7.90 16.30
CA ARG A 110 7.24 -7.74 16.60
C ARG A 110 7.64 -6.30 16.92
N ARG A 111 6.74 -5.34 16.68
CA ARG A 111 7.02 -3.93 16.90
C ARG A 111 7.01 -3.58 18.39
N GLU A 112 7.97 -2.80 18.83
CA GLU A 112 7.97 -2.22 20.19
C GLU A 112 6.82 -1.24 20.39
N ARG A 113 6.41 -0.56 19.32
CA ARG A 113 5.30 0.39 19.32
C ARG A 113 4.43 0.18 18.09
N LEU A 114 3.12 0.04 18.35
CA LEU A 114 2.12 -0.02 17.29
C LEU A 114 1.86 1.36 16.69
N PRO A 115 1.41 1.43 15.42
CA PRO A 115 0.94 2.68 14.85
C PRO A 115 -0.31 3.19 15.57
N ASP A 116 -0.43 4.51 15.63
CA ASP A 116 -1.61 5.16 16.22
C ASP A 116 -2.83 5.07 15.29
N VAL A 117 -2.60 5.06 13.95
CA VAL A 117 -3.64 4.94 12.93
C VAL A 117 -3.12 4.32 11.65
N ILE A 118 -3.99 3.58 10.94
CA ILE A 118 -3.74 3.03 9.62
C ILE A 118 -4.66 3.72 8.61
N HIS A 119 -4.11 4.26 7.52
CA HIS A 119 -4.87 4.69 6.35
C HIS A 119 -4.75 3.63 5.25
N ALA A 120 -5.84 2.92 4.99
CA ALA A 120 -5.89 1.84 4.01
C ALA A 120 -6.30 2.35 2.63
N HIS A 121 -5.54 2.01 1.60
CA HIS A 121 -5.81 2.35 0.22
C HIS A 121 -6.21 1.09 -0.57
N PHE A 122 -7.38 1.11 -1.21
CA PHE A 122 -8.02 -0.02 -1.88
C PHE A 122 -8.50 -1.14 -0.95
N ALA A 123 -9.38 -1.99 -1.47
CA ALA A 123 -10.06 -3.03 -0.70
C ALA A 123 -9.11 -4.06 -0.08
N ASP A 124 -8.01 -4.41 -0.77
CA ASP A 124 -7.05 -5.39 -0.25
C ASP A 124 -6.34 -4.86 1.01
N ALA A 125 -5.93 -3.59 1.02
CA ALA A 125 -5.36 -2.95 2.20
C ALA A 125 -6.36 -2.83 3.36
N ALA A 126 -7.64 -2.58 3.06
CA ALA A 126 -8.69 -2.52 4.08
C ALA A 126 -8.88 -3.85 4.83
N VAL A 127 -8.64 -4.99 4.16
CA VAL A 127 -8.68 -6.31 4.84
C VAL A 127 -7.57 -6.41 5.89
N LEU A 128 -6.37 -5.96 5.58
CA LEU A 128 -5.24 -5.95 6.51
C LEU A 128 -5.49 -4.98 7.68
N ALA A 129 -5.99 -3.78 7.38
CA ALA A 129 -6.32 -2.77 8.40
C ALA A 129 -7.39 -3.29 9.37
N ARG A 130 -8.45 -3.94 8.85
CA ARG A 130 -9.48 -4.58 9.67
C ARG A 130 -8.93 -5.71 10.55
N ALA A 131 -7.99 -6.51 10.04
CA ALA A 131 -7.33 -7.54 10.83
C ALA A 131 -6.49 -6.93 11.96
N ALA A 132 -5.76 -5.84 11.70
CA ALA A 132 -5.01 -5.11 12.70
C ALA A 132 -5.92 -4.48 13.77
N GLN A 133 -7.07 -3.91 13.37
CA GLN A 133 -8.07 -3.41 14.32
C GLN A 133 -8.61 -4.54 15.21
N ALA A 134 -8.94 -5.68 14.62
CA ALA A 134 -9.51 -6.81 15.37
C ALA A 134 -8.53 -7.37 16.42
N GLU A 135 -7.23 -7.37 16.15
CA GLU A 135 -6.23 -7.96 17.04
C GLU A 135 -5.62 -6.95 18.02
N PHE A 136 -5.38 -5.71 17.56
CA PHE A 136 -4.63 -4.70 18.34
C PHE A 136 -5.46 -3.48 18.72
N GLY A 137 -6.68 -3.35 18.22
CA GLY A 137 -7.51 -2.16 18.44
C GLY A 137 -7.05 -0.91 17.68
N ILE A 138 -6.20 -1.06 16.66
CA ILE A 138 -5.66 0.08 15.90
C ILE A 138 -6.80 0.69 15.06
N GLU A 139 -7.04 1.99 15.23
CA GLU A 139 -7.99 2.75 14.42
C GLU A 139 -7.52 2.84 12.96
N TRP A 140 -8.48 2.86 12.01
CA TRP A 140 -8.14 2.98 10.60
C TRP A 140 -9.14 3.78 9.80
N THR A 141 -8.66 4.37 8.72
CA THR A 141 -9.42 5.11 7.71
C THR A 141 -9.26 4.44 6.35
N TYR A 142 -10.09 4.82 5.38
CA TYR A 142 -10.13 4.16 4.08
C TYR A 142 -10.31 5.14 2.92
N THR A 143 -9.48 4.95 1.87
CA THR A 143 -9.67 5.60 0.57
C THR A 143 -9.78 4.53 -0.53
N SER A 144 -10.94 4.49 -1.21
CA SER A 144 -11.22 3.46 -2.21
C SER A 144 -10.39 3.59 -3.50
N HIS A 145 -10.03 4.81 -3.92
CA HIS A 145 -9.47 5.18 -5.23
C HIS A 145 -10.27 4.63 -6.44
N SER A 146 -11.01 3.54 -6.27
CA SER A 146 -11.95 2.98 -7.24
C SER A 146 -12.92 2.04 -6.54
N LEU A 147 -14.18 2.01 -7.01
CA LEU A 147 -15.21 1.10 -6.50
C LEU A 147 -15.39 -0.08 -7.45
N ALA A 148 -15.26 -1.31 -6.93
CA ALA A 148 -15.39 -2.54 -7.72
C ALA A 148 -16.76 -2.66 -8.41
N LEU A 149 -17.84 -2.27 -7.72
CA LEU A 149 -19.19 -2.28 -8.27
C LEU A 149 -19.36 -1.31 -9.46
N GLN A 150 -18.72 -0.13 -9.38
CA GLN A 150 -18.72 0.81 -10.51
C GLN A 150 -17.94 0.29 -11.70
N LYS A 151 -16.82 -0.41 -11.45
CA LYS A 151 -16.04 -1.06 -12.51
C LYS A 151 -16.80 -2.21 -13.16
N ALA A 152 -17.49 -3.05 -12.39
CA ALA A 152 -18.33 -4.13 -12.92
C ALA A 152 -19.47 -3.56 -13.77
N GLY A 153 -20.22 -2.56 -13.27
CA GLY A 153 -21.28 -1.90 -14.03
C GLY A 153 -20.77 -1.17 -15.28
N ALA A 154 -19.54 -0.63 -15.26
CA ALA A 154 -18.93 0.01 -16.41
C ALA A 154 -18.47 -1.01 -17.48
N ALA A 155 -18.05 -2.22 -17.06
CA ALA A 155 -17.67 -3.30 -17.97
C ALA A 155 -18.85 -3.81 -18.80
N ASP A 156 -20.07 -3.77 -18.22
CA ASP A 156 -21.31 -4.19 -18.89
C ASP A 156 -21.96 -3.07 -19.72
N CYS A 157 -21.40 -1.83 -19.68
CA CYS A 157 -21.92 -0.68 -20.43
C CYS A 157 -20.97 -0.29 -21.58
N PRO A 158 -21.29 -0.63 -22.84
CA PRO A 158 -20.42 -0.34 -24.00
C PRO A 158 -20.06 1.14 -24.18
N GLN A 159 -20.92 2.04 -23.74
CA GLN A 159 -20.71 3.50 -23.84
C GLN A 159 -19.69 4.04 -22.83
N LEU A 160 -19.48 3.34 -21.72
CA LEU A 160 -18.48 3.70 -20.70
C LEU A 160 -17.10 3.07 -20.98
N GLN A 161 -17.05 1.98 -21.73
CA GLN A 161 -15.78 1.36 -22.14
C GLN A 161 -14.91 2.27 -23.00
N VAL A 162 -15.52 3.22 -23.73
CA VAL A 162 -14.81 4.20 -24.58
C VAL A 162 -14.13 5.31 -23.74
N ARG A 163 -14.56 5.53 -22.49
CA ARG A 163 -14.02 6.60 -21.62
C ARG A 163 -12.91 6.12 -20.66
N ILE A 164 -12.63 4.82 -20.59
CA ILE A 164 -11.66 4.21 -19.65
C ILE A 164 -10.35 3.81 -20.36
N ARG A 165 -10.22 4.11 -21.68
CA ARG A 165 -8.97 3.88 -22.43
C ARG A 165 -8.03 5.08 -22.35
#